data_c04ba90213f9edd9993b7b82bff17e87
#
_entry.id   c04ba90213f9edd9993b7b82bff17e87
#
_cell.length_a   1.000
_cell.length_b   1.000
_cell.length_c   1.000
_cell.angle_alpha   90.00
_cell.angle_beta   90.00
_cell.angle_gamma   90.00
#
_symmetry.space_group_name_H-M   'P 1'
#
loop_
_entity.id
_entity.type
_entity.pdbx_description
1 polymer ?
#
loop_
_entity_poly.entity_id
_entity_poly.type
_entity_poly.pdbx_seq_one_letter_code
_entity_poly.pdbx_strand_id
1 'polypeptide(L)'
;MNEQTVKQTGHPKGLWVLFGTEMWERFNFYGMRALLSLFLAESLMMGQTEASIIYGGFLGLCYLTPMLGGHIADKYLGNRACIILGGTTMGIGQLLLFWSASQGHDAAGITLGTNIMWIAWLAIIMGNGFFKPNISSMVGSL
;
A
#
# COMPACT_ATOMS: atom_id res chain seq x y z
N MET A 1 13.03 44.59 -20.39
CA MET A 1 13.40 43.17 -20.59
C MET A 1 12.16 42.37 -20.27
N ASN A 2 11.50 41.84 -21.31
CA ASN A 2 10.23 41.13 -21.16
C ASN A 2 10.54 39.67 -20.79
N GLU A 3 10.29 39.31 -19.52
CA GLU A 3 10.12 37.92 -19.17
C GLU A 3 8.81 37.41 -19.80
N GLN A 4 8.95 36.72 -20.91
CA GLN A 4 7.86 35.96 -21.48
C GLN A 4 7.57 34.79 -20.52
N THR A 5 6.58 34.96 -19.65
CA THR A 5 5.92 33.86 -18.98
C THR A 5 5.30 32.95 -20.05
N VAL A 6 6.02 31.91 -20.41
CA VAL A 6 5.49 30.85 -21.24
C VAL A 6 4.31 30.23 -20.45
N LYS A 7 3.09 30.62 -20.80
CA LYS A 7 1.88 29.96 -20.36
C LYS A 7 1.98 28.52 -20.80
N GLN A 8 2.32 27.63 -19.88
CA GLN A 8 2.21 26.19 -20.12
C GLN A 8 0.72 25.88 -20.29
N THR A 9 0.28 25.77 -21.53
CA THR A 9 -1.07 25.31 -21.88
C THR A 9 -1.11 23.81 -21.73
N GLY A 10 -1.52 23.33 -20.55
CA GLY A 10 -1.67 21.90 -20.27
C GLY A 10 -1.24 21.50 -18.86
N HIS A 11 -1.64 20.31 -18.44
CA HIS A 11 -1.22 19.77 -17.15
C HIS A 11 0.28 19.43 -17.15
N PRO A 12 1.00 19.67 -16.03
CA PRO A 12 2.40 19.30 -15.92
C PRO A 12 2.59 17.79 -16.18
N LYS A 13 3.66 17.42 -16.87
CA LYS A 13 3.97 15.99 -17.16
C LYS A 13 4.06 15.14 -15.88
N GLY A 14 4.53 15.74 -14.78
CA GLY A 14 4.58 15.09 -13.47
C GLY A 14 3.22 14.66 -12.94
N LEU A 15 2.16 15.41 -13.24
CA LEU A 15 0.80 15.08 -12.81
C LEU A 15 0.32 13.75 -13.42
N TRP A 16 0.64 13.47 -14.68
CA TRP A 16 0.28 12.20 -15.32
C TRP A 16 1.01 11.01 -14.71
N VAL A 17 2.27 11.20 -14.32
CA VAL A 17 3.04 10.14 -13.63
C VAL A 17 2.43 9.85 -12.26
N LEU A 18 2.15 10.90 -11.48
CA LEU A 18 1.54 10.74 -10.15
C LEU A 18 0.13 10.13 -10.25
N PHE A 19 -0.67 10.57 -11.22
CA PHE A 19 -1.99 10.00 -11.48
C PHE A 19 -1.90 8.50 -11.80
N GLY A 20 -1.01 8.11 -12.71
CA GLY A 20 -0.81 6.70 -13.06
C GLY A 20 -0.34 5.86 -11.87
N THR A 21 0.54 6.42 -11.05
CA THR A 21 1.05 5.76 -9.85
C THR A 21 -0.04 5.57 -8.79
N GLU A 22 -0.87 6.61 -8.55
CA GLU A 22 -1.98 6.52 -7.62
C GLU A 22 -3.08 5.56 -8.12
N MET A 23 -3.40 5.63 -9.42
CA MET A 23 -4.36 4.70 -10.02
C MET A 23 -3.92 3.25 -9.85
N TRP A 24 -2.64 2.95 -10.09
CA TRP A 24 -2.07 1.61 -9.93
C TRP A 24 -2.10 1.15 -8.47
N GLU A 25 -1.76 2.01 -7.52
CA GLU A 25 -1.85 1.71 -6.09
C GLU A 25 -3.29 1.38 -5.68
N ARG A 26 -4.25 2.21 -6.10
CA ARG A 26 -5.66 1.97 -5.80
C ARG A 26 -6.16 0.66 -6.40
N PHE A 27 -5.82 0.38 -7.64
CA PHE A 27 -6.16 -0.89 -8.29
C PHE A 27 -5.61 -2.08 -7.48
N ASN A 28 -4.35 -2.01 -7.09
CA ASN A 28 -3.70 -3.06 -6.29
C ASN A 28 -4.34 -3.20 -4.90
N PHE A 29 -4.55 -2.10 -4.19
CA PHE A 29 -5.12 -2.11 -2.85
C PHE A 29 -6.57 -2.61 -2.83
N TYR A 30 -7.43 -2.11 -3.72
CA TYR A 30 -8.82 -2.56 -3.78
C TYR A 30 -8.95 -3.98 -4.32
N GLY A 31 -8.11 -4.36 -5.27
CA GLY A 31 -8.06 -5.74 -5.77
C GLY A 31 -7.66 -6.72 -4.68
N MET A 32 -6.58 -6.43 -3.94
CA MET A 32 -6.17 -7.22 -2.79
C MET A 32 -7.28 -7.29 -1.74
N ARG A 33 -7.91 -6.16 -1.41
CA ARG A 33 -8.99 -6.09 -0.43
C ARG A 33 -10.19 -6.95 -0.81
N ALA A 34 -10.56 -6.98 -2.09
CA ALA A 34 -11.66 -7.81 -2.59
C ALA A 34 -11.40 -9.30 -2.42
N LEU A 35 -10.14 -9.72 -2.55
CA LEU A 35 -9.73 -11.12 -2.43
C LEU A 35 -9.30 -11.52 -1.02
N LEU A 36 -9.12 -10.55 -0.13
CA LEU A 36 -8.50 -10.76 1.18
C LEU A 36 -9.30 -11.75 2.05
N SER A 37 -10.61 -11.62 2.10
CA SER A 37 -11.47 -12.53 2.88
C SER A 37 -11.40 -13.95 2.34
N LEU A 38 -11.36 -14.11 1.01
CA LEU A 38 -11.21 -15.41 0.37
C LEU A 38 -9.84 -16.02 0.66
N PHE A 39 -8.77 -15.21 0.58
CA PHE A 39 -7.41 -15.63 0.94
C PHE A 39 -7.33 -16.15 2.39
N LEU A 40 -7.92 -15.44 3.36
CA LEU A 40 -7.91 -15.84 4.76
C LEU A 40 -8.68 -17.16 4.97
N ALA A 41 -9.84 -17.31 4.32
CA ALA A 41 -10.69 -18.48 4.47
C ALA A 41 -10.14 -19.71 3.71
N GLU A 42 -9.72 -19.54 2.46
CA GLU A 42 -9.37 -20.65 1.56
C GLU A 42 -7.88 -21.03 1.64
N SER A 43 -6.98 -20.04 1.65
CA SER A 43 -5.53 -20.32 1.67
C SER A 43 -5.00 -20.58 3.07
N LEU A 44 -5.52 -19.88 4.07
CA LEU A 44 -5.07 -20.01 5.46
C LEU A 44 -6.06 -20.79 6.36
N MET A 45 -7.16 -21.27 5.77
CA MET A 45 -8.16 -22.10 6.45
C MET A 45 -8.72 -21.48 7.74
N MET A 46 -8.78 -20.15 7.80
CA MET A 46 -9.26 -19.42 8.98
C MET A 46 -10.78 -19.45 9.08
N GLY A 47 -11.30 -19.51 10.29
CA GLY A 47 -12.74 -19.41 10.55
C GLY A 47 -13.27 -18.01 10.16
N GLN A 48 -14.56 -17.95 9.77
CA GLN A 48 -15.17 -16.71 9.25
C GLN A 48 -15.12 -15.54 10.24
N THR A 49 -15.29 -15.82 11.54
CA THR A 49 -15.19 -14.81 12.61
C THR A 49 -13.77 -14.27 12.74
N GLU A 50 -12.79 -15.16 12.76
CA GLU A 50 -11.37 -14.82 12.85
C GLU A 50 -10.93 -14.00 11.63
N ALA A 51 -11.24 -14.47 10.42
CA ALA A 51 -10.95 -13.76 9.18
C ALA A 51 -11.55 -12.35 9.16
N SER A 52 -12.76 -12.17 9.67
CA SER A 52 -13.43 -10.86 9.74
C SER A 52 -12.75 -9.91 10.71
N ILE A 53 -12.33 -10.38 11.88
CA ILE A 53 -11.61 -9.57 12.87
C ILE A 53 -10.25 -9.13 12.32
N ILE A 54 -9.51 -10.05 11.73
CA ILE A 54 -8.19 -9.80 11.13
C ILE A 54 -8.32 -8.82 9.96
N TYR A 55 -9.30 -9.01 9.08
CA TYR A 55 -9.61 -8.11 7.97
C TYR A 55 -9.91 -6.68 8.46
N GLY A 56 -10.77 -6.55 9.47
CA GLY A 56 -11.13 -5.24 10.04
C GLY A 56 -9.92 -4.55 10.68
N GLY A 57 -9.09 -5.29 11.41
CA GLY A 57 -7.85 -4.79 12.01
C GLY A 57 -6.85 -4.31 10.97
N PHE A 58 -6.63 -5.08 9.92
CA PHE A 58 -5.79 -4.69 8.78
C PHE A 58 -6.25 -3.38 8.14
N LEU A 59 -7.54 -3.26 7.83
CA LEU A 59 -8.09 -2.03 7.26
C LEU A 59 -7.94 -0.84 8.22
N GLY A 60 -8.24 -1.01 9.50
CA GLY A 60 -8.08 0.04 10.50
C GLY A 60 -6.65 0.58 10.55
N LEU A 61 -5.65 -0.29 10.53
CA LEU A 61 -4.25 0.10 10.50
C LEU A 61 -3.86 0.80 9.20
N CYS A 62 -4.37 0.36 8.05
CA CYS A 62 -4.15 1.02 6.76
C CYS A 62 -4.71 2.45 6.71
N TYR A 63 -5.73 2.77 7.50
CA TYR A 63 -6.26 4.13 7.62
C TYR A 63 -5.54 4.97 8.68
N LEU A 64 -4.97 4.33 9.70
CA LEU A 64 -4.28 5.02 10.77
C LEU A 64 -2.83 5.39 10.42
N THR A 65 -2.10 4.51 9.74
CA THR A 65 -0.68 4.69 9.42
C THR A 65 -0.36 5.89 8.53
N PRO A 66 -1.23 6.37 7.61
CA PRO A 66 -0.98 7.60 6.85
C PRO A 66 -0.77 8.85 7.71
N MET A 67 -1.39 8.93 8.88
CA MET A 67 -1.17 10.05 9.80
C MET A 67 0.29 10.10 10.30
N LEU A 68 0.87 8.93 10.60
CA LEU A 68 2.26 8.81 11.02
C LEU A 68 3.23 9.02 9.85
N GLY A 69 2.90 8.45 8.70
CA GLY A 69 3.74 8.53 7.50
C GLY A 69 3.87 9.95 6.95
N GLY A 70 2.80 10.75 6.97
CA GLY A 70 2.85 12.16 6.60
C GLY A 70 3.77 12.95 7.53
N HIS A 71 3.64 12.77 8.84
CA HIS A 71 4.50 13.45 9.81
C HIS A 71 6.00 13.10 9.64
N ILE A 72 6.32 11.85 9.37
CA ILE A 72 7.70 11.40 9.14
C ILE A 72 8.25 11.99 7.84
N ALA A 73 7.44 12.07 6.79
CA ALA A 73 7.84 12.67 5.53
C ALA A 73 8.17 14.14 5.66
N ASP A 74 7.30 14.90 6.31
CA ASP A 74 7.47 16.35 6.49
C ASP A 74 8.72 16.69 7.32
N LYS A 75 9.06 15.84 8.28
CA LYS A 75 10.14 16.12 9.23
C LYS A 75 11.51 15.56 8.81
N TYR A 76 11.55 14.41 8.11
CA TYR A 76 12.81 13.66 7.94
C TYR A 76 13.15 13.27 6.50
N LEU A 77 12.20 12.78 5.69
CA LEU A 77 12.50 12.06 4.44
C LEU A 77 12.12 12.82 3.18
N GLY A 78 11.12 13.69 3.23
CA GLY A 78 10.53 14.34 2.06
C GLY A 78 9.58 13.43 1.27
N ASN A 79 8.62 14.04 0.56
CA ASN A 79 7.52 13.36 -0.09
C ASN A 79 7.97 12.33 -1.14
N ARG A 80 8.98 12.68 -1.95
CA ARG A 80 9.46 11.79 -3.04
C ARG A 80 10.08 10.49 -2.50
N ALA A 81 10.93 10.59 -1.48
CA ALA A 81 11.54 9.42 -0.87
C ALA A 81 10.48 8.51 -0.22
N CYS A 82 9.51 9.10 0.46
CA CYS A 82 8.41 8.35 1.08
C CYS A 82 7.52 7.64 0.06
N ILE A 83 7.24 8.24 -1.09
CA ILE A 83 6.48 7.59 -2.18
C ILE A 83 7.24 6.37 -2.71
N ILE A 84 8.54 6.50 -2.97
CA ILE A 84 9.37 5.41 -3.48
C ILE A 84 9.49 4.28 -2.44
N LEU A 85 9.82 4.62 -1.20
CA LEU A 85 9.91 3.64 -0.10
C LEU A 85 8.57 2.96 0.16
N GLY A 86 7.48 3.73 0.22
CA GLY A 86 6.15 3.20 0.43
C GLY A 86 5.72 2.25 -0.69
N GLY A 87 5.90 2.65 -1.95
CA GLY A 87 5.55 1.83 -3.11
C GLY A 87 6.36 0.53 -3.20
N THR A 88 7.68 0.60 -2.96
CA THR A 88 8.54 -0.61 -2.96
C THR A 88 8.21 -1.55 -1.83
N THR A 89 7.96 -1.03 -0.62
CA THR A 89 7.59 -1.82 0.55
C THR A 89 6.23 -2.51 0.36
N MET A 90 5.25 -1.81 -0.22
CA MET A 90 3.96 -2.41 -0.58
C MET A 90 4.12 -3.51 -1.64
N GLY A 91 4.95 -3.29 -2.67
CA GLY A 91 5.25 -4.29 -3.70
C GLY A 91 5.85 -5.57 -3.10
N ILE A 92 6.83 -5.44 -2.21
CA ILE A 92 7.41 -6.58 -1.47
C ILE A 92 6.33 -7.29 -0.65
N GLY A 93 5.48 -6.54 0.05
CA GLY A 93 4.36 -7.10 0.82
C GLY A 93 3.40 -7.93 -0.03
N GLN A 94 3.08 -7.49 -1.25
CA GLN A 94 2.22 -8.24 -2.18
C GLN A 94 2.90 -9.54 -2.65
N LEU A 95 4.19 -9.52 -2.94
CA LEU A 95 4.94 -10.74 -3.28
C LEU A 95 4.97 -11.73 -2.12
N LEU A 96 5.10 -11.24 -0.89
CA LEU A 96 5.02 -12.08 0.31
C LEU A 96 3.63 -12.68 0.51
N LEU A 97 2.54 -11.93 0.23
CA LEU A 97 1.18 -12.49 0.24
C LEU A 97 1.00 -13.60 -0.79
N PHE A 98 1.51 -13.39 -2.00
CA PHE A 98 1.50 -14.43 -3.02
C PHE A 98 2.25 -15.68 -2.55
N TRP A 99 3.41 -15.51 -1.95
CA TRP A 99 4.17 -16.62 -1.38
C TRP A 99 3.42 -17.30 -0.21
N SER A 100 2.81 -16.54 0.67
CA SER A 100 1.95 -17.05 1.74
C SER A 100 0.82 -17.94 1.20
N ALA A 101 0.13 -17.48 0.15
CA ALA A 101 -0.95 -18.22 -0.49
C ALA A 101 -0.50 -19.52 -1.19
N SER A 102 0.77 -19.61 -1.56
CA SER A 102 1.34 -20.79 -2.23
C SER A 102 1.79 -21.89 -1.28
N GLN A 103 1.68 -21.68 0.04
CA GLN A 103 2.01 -22.70 1.02
C GLN A 103 0.95 -23.82 1.01
N GLY A 104 1.36 -25.03 1.41
CA GLY A 104 0.46 -26.17 1.47
C GLY A 104 -0.66 -26.03 2.51
N HIS A 105 -1.72 -26.81 2.36
CA HIS A 105 -2.87 -26.84 3.27
C HIS A 105 -2.71 -27.84 4.44
N ASP A 106 -1.52 -28.42 4.60
CA ASP A 106 -1.15 -29.17 5.79
C ASP A 106 -0.85 -28.24 6.96
N ALA A 107 -0.82 -28.76 8.18
CA ALA A 107 -0.64 -27.95 9.39
C ALA A 107 0.64 -27.09 9.37
N ALA A 108 1.72 -27.61 8.79
CA ALA A 108 2.99 -26.89 8.68
C ALA A 108 2.90 -25.76 7.65
N GLY A 109 2.26 -26.01 6.49
CA GLY A 109 2.05 -25.01 5.43
C GLY A 109 1.14 -23.88 5.87
N ILE A 110 0.04 -24.18 6.55
CA ILE A 110 -0.88 -23.16 7.11
C ILE A 110 -0.14 -22.27 8.14
N THR A 111 0.65 -22.87 9.03
CA THR A 111 1.42 -22.11 10.03
C THR A 111 2.46 -21.20 9.36
N LEU A 112 3.19 -21.73 8.37
CA LEU A 112 4.18 -20.94 7.61
C LEU A 112 3.51 -19.83 6.81
N GLY A 113 2.41 -20.12 6.09
CA GLY A 113 1.65 -19.16 5.34
C GLY A 113 1.12 -18.02 6.22
N THR A 114 0.58 -18.34 7.38
CA THR A 114 0.10 -17.34 8.36
C THR A 114 1.23 -16.43 8.86
N ASN A 115 2.39 -16.99 9.17
CA ASN A 115 3.55 -16.18 9.59
C ASN A 115 4.04 -15.24 8.48
N ILE A 116 4.11 -15.74 7.25
CA ILE A 116 4.46 -14.90 6.08
C ILE A 116 3.42 -13.81 5.87
N MET A 117 2.13 -14.11 6.01
CA MET A 117 1.05 -13.13 5.91
C MET A 117 1.23 -11.97 6.89
N TRP A 118 1.57 -12.24 8.14
CA TRP A 118 1.79 -11.17 9.13
C TRP A 118 2.92 -10.23 8.74
N ILE A 119 4.03 -10.78 8.23
CA ILE A 119 5.17 -9.99 7.72
C ILE A 119 4.75 -9.18 6.49
N ALA A 120 4.02 -9.78 5.57
CA ALA A 120 3.51 -9.14 4.37
C ALA A 120 2.60 -7.95 4.72
N TRP A 121 1.69 -8.13 5.66
CA TRP A 121 0.79 -7.08 6.10
C TRP A 121 1.50 -5.93 6.80
N LEU A 122 2.48 -6.22 7.63
CA LEU A 122 3.31 -5.17 8.23
C LEU A 122 3.95 -4.30 7.13
N ALA A 123 4.51 -4.94 6.10
CA ALA A 123 5.10 -4.23 4.96
C ALA A 123 4.05 -3.40 4.20
N ILE A 124 2.86 -3.95 3.91
CA ILE A 124 1.79 -3.25 3.20
C ILE A 124 1.25 -2.06 4.02
N ILE A 125 1.00 -2.25 5.32
CA ILE A 125 0.49 -1.21 6.21
C ILE A 125 1.49 -0.05 6.32
N MET A 126 2.76 -0.36 6.54
CA MET A 126 3.82 0.66 6.60
C MET A 126 3.99 1.36 5.25
N GLY A 127 4.05 0.60 4.17
CA GLY A 127 4.18 1.14 2.82
C GLY A 127 3.02 2.07 2.45
N ASN A 128 1.78 1.67 2.75
CA ASN A 128 0.59 2.51 2.55
C ASN A 128 0.64 3.79 3.39
N GLY A 129 1.13 3.71 4.61
CA GLY A 129 1.33 4.86 5.50
C GLY A 129 2.28 5.90 4.91
N PHE A 130 3.40 5.47 4.31
CA PHE A 130 4.34 6.38 3.65
C PHE A 130 3.85 6.86 2.28
N PHE A 131 3.13 6.05 1.53
CA PHE A 131 2.74 6.36 0.16
C PHE A 131 1.57 7.36 0.08
N LYS A 132 0.45 7.06 0.74
CA LYS A 132 -0.81 7.82 0.59
C LYS A 132 -0.72 9.31 0.90
N PRO A 133 -0.24 9.76 2.05
CA PRO A 133 -0.22 11.19 2.37
C PRO A 133 0.73 11.96 1.44
N ASN A 134 1.82 11.33 1.05
CA ASN A 134 2.89 11.99 0.32
C ASN A 134 2.59 12.15 -1.17
N ILE A 135 1.87 11.21 -1.79
CA ILE A 135 1.44 11.37 -3.18
C ILE A 135 0.40 12.49 -3.30
N SER A 136 -0.55 12.57 -2.36
CA SER A 136 -1.55 13.65 -2.34
C SER A 136 -0.91 15.03 -2.11
N SER A 137 0.06 15.13 -1.22
CA SER A 137 0.83 16.36 -0.98
C SER A 137 1.63 16.77 -2.22
N MET A 138 2.25 15.82 -2.91
CA MET A 138 3.03 16.10 -4.13
C MET A 138 2.14 16.55 -5.28
N VAL A 139 0.94 15.99 -5.44
CA VAL A 139 -0.04 16.46 -6.44
C VAL A 139 -0.46 17.90 -6.16
N GLY A 140 -0.67 18.26 -4.88
CA GLY A 140 -1.03 19.62 -4.48
C GLY A 140 0.08 20.65 -4.69
N SER A 141 1.32 20.23 -4.88
CA SER A 141 2.49 21.11 -5.10
C SER A 141 2.84 21.32 -6.58
N LEU A 142 2.16 20.68 -7.52
CA LEU A 142 2.34 20.82 -8.97
C LEU A 142 1.48 21.93 -9.55
#